data_cf4ccf6d1ee237f934391e0926187bb1
#
_entry.id   cf4ccf6d1ee237f934391e0926187bb1
#
_cell.length_a   1.000
_cell.length_b   1.000
_cell.length_c   1.000
_cell.angle_alpha   90.00
_cell.angle_beta   90.00
_cell.angle_gamma   90.00
#
_symmetry.space_group_name_H-M   'P 1'
#
loop_
_entity.id
_entity.type
_entity.pdbx_description
1 polymer ?
#
loop_
_entity_poly.entity_id
_entity_poly.type
_entity_poly.pdbx_seq_one_letter_code
_entity_poly.pdbx_strand_id
1 'polypeptide(L)'
;MILFMKNIIKLLALAAGVAGMSSCSDFLEQTAPSELNDNTVYNSTYYTGLRVNKIYGGLAQDQTYSQYIPIIWGLNSDCELVDGLGADADNTTSERGNMNYNASPSWGNLAKLWDAMYGIIEDANLTLEGINSSSLLTSGGSEQKTMERYKGETLALRAMIYFDLVRFFGDVPLKLEPSQADLSNAYLHKTDRDVILDTLMVDLKNAVELLPWADEVSGYTTEHATKGYAHALLANIAMTRAGWVIREQAKDGYETADYTDPTYPTQRPDAATRTKLYELALSHLSAIITNGTHKLNPSVENQWYLINQRELDKNYHENIFEMPMGLGVSSELGYTVGVRVNGATTEYGVKGNSSGKMKLTAPFFYSFDKKDLRRDITCAQVQLGAENGVTKESMLGNTPFGIYVGKWDVRKMNEEW
;
A
#
# COMPACT_ATOMS: atom_id res chain seq x y z
N MET A 1 -46.19 7.74 -68.74
CA MET A 1 -46.59 8.37 -67.45
C MET A 1 -46.40 7.44 -66.22
N ILE A 2 -46.87 6.18 -66.31
CA ILE A 2 -46.80 5.21 -65.20
C ILE A 2 -45.35 4.79 -64.81
N LEU A 3 -44.46 4.70 -65.80
CA LEU A 3 -43.06 4.32 -65.52
C LEU A 3 -42.25 5.44 -64.81
N PHE A 4 -42.57 6.68 -65.11
CA PHE A 4 -41.93 7.86 -64.45
C PHE A 4 -42.36 8.03 -63.02
N MET A 5 -43.64 7.78 -62.71
CA MET A 5 -44.13 7.81 -61.30
C MET A 5 -43.53 6.70 -60.46
N LYS A 6 -43.30 5.49 -60.98
CA LYS A 6 -42.64 4.40 -60.25
C LYS A 6 -41.19 4.72 -59.85
N ASN A 7 -40.46 5.44 -60.68
CA ASN A 7 -39.09 5.82 -60.40
C ASN A 7 -39.01 6.97 -59.38
N ILE A 8 -39.97 7.90 -59.40
CA ILE A 8 -40.05 8.98 -58.36
C ILE A 8 -40.39 8.40 -56.98
N ILE A 9 -41.29 7.42 -56.90
CA ILE A 9 -41.64 6.76 -55.64
C ILE A 9 -40.44 5.97 -55.05
N LYS A 10 -39.65 5.32 -55.92
CA LYS A 10 -38.43 4.64 -55.50
C LYS A 10 -37.36 5.60 -55.01
N LEU A 11 -37.19 6.77 -55.61
CA LEU A 11 -36.26 7.81 -55.19
C LEU A 11 -36.68 8.45 -53.85
N LEU A 12 -38.00 8.68 -53.69
CA LEU A 12 -38.53 9.19 -52.41
C LEU A 12 -38.43 8.17 -51.26
N ALA A 13 -38.63 6.88 -51.55
CA ALA A 13 -38.43 5.82 -50.56
C ALA A 13 -36.96 5.64 -50.16
N LEU A 14 -36.02 5.83 -51.14
CA LEU A 14 -34.59 5.80 -50.85
C LEU A 14 -34.13 7.01 -50.04
N ALA A 15 -34.65 8.22 -50.36
CA ALA A 15 -34.37 9.44 -49.60
C ALA A 15 -34.93 9.40 -48.17
N ALA A 16 -36.13 8.83 -47.96
CA ALA A 16 -36.69 8.62 -46.63
C ALA A 16 -35.90 7.58 -45.79
N GLY A 17 -35.32 6.54 -46.44
CA GLY A 17 -34.46 5.56 -45.79
C GLY A 17 -33.13 6.14 -45.32
N VAL A 18 -32.53 7.05 -46.09
CA VAL A 18 -31.26 7.70 -45.73
C VAL A 18 -31.45 8.78 -44.65
N ALA A 19 -32.59 9.49 -44.64
CA ALA A 19 -32.90 10.46 -43.59
C ALA A 19 -33.24 9.79 -42.24
N GLY A 20 -33.67 8.53 -42.21
CA GLY A 20 -33.93 7.77 -41.00
C GLY A 20 -32.67 7.19 -40.33
N MET A 21 -31.52 7.15 -41.04
CA MET A 21 -30.27 6.60 -40.49
C MET A 21 -29.39 7.65 -39.79
N SER A 22 -29.67 8.94 -39.89
CA SER A 22 -28.94 10.01 -39.25
C SER A 22 -29.56 10.47 -37.92
N SER A 23 -30.66 9.86 -37.46
CA SER A 23 -31.39 10.28 -36.24
C SER A 23 -31.15 9.42 -35.01
N CYS A 24 -30.21 8.45 -35.04
CA CYS A 24 -30.03 7.51 -33.94
C CYS A 24 -28.76 7.68 -33.13
N SER A 25 -27.89 8.64 -33.44
CA SER A 25 -26.68 8.83 -32.62
C SER A 25 -26.99 9.46 -31.24
N ASP A 26 -27.83 10.48 -31.19
CA ASP A 26 -28.19 11.16 -29.94
C ASP A 26 -29.10 10.34 -28.99
N PHE A 27 -29.81 9.33 -29.54
CA PHE A 27 -30.67 8.45 -28.73
C PHE A 27 -29.89 7.36 -27.99
N LEU A 28 -28.69 7.02 -28.47
CA LEU A 28 -27.80 6.01 -27.85
C LEU A 28 -26.83 6.63 -26.86
N GLU A 29 -26.69 7.94 -26.83
CA GLU A 29 -25.86 8.69 -25.87
C GLU A 29 -26.65 9.26 -24.70
N GLN A 30 -27.79 8.71 -24.35
CA GLN A 30 -28.45 9.06 -23.09
C GLN A 30 -27.63 8.51 -21.94
N THR A 31 -26.78 9.38 -21.37
CA THR A 31 -26.24 9.14 -20.04
C THR A 31 -27.40 8.98 -19.07
N ALA A 32 -27.48 7.83 -18.40
CA ALA A 32 -28.50 7.63 -17.39
C ALA A 32 -28.40 8.77 -16.35
N PRO A 33 -29.50 9.43 -15.97
CA PRO A 33 -29.46 10.56 -15.00
C PRO A 33 -28.88 10.18 -13.64
N SER A 34 -28.67 8.88 -13.40
CA SER A 34 -28.08 8.31 -12.17
C SER A 34 -26.62 7.91 -12.32
N GLU A 35 -26.02 8.02 -13.51
CA GLU A 35 -24.59 7.75 -13.70
C GLU A 35 -23.76 9.02 -13.49
N LEU A 36 -22.85 8.95 -12.53
CA LEU A 36 -21.82 9.95 -12.32
C LEU A 36 -20.75 9.80 -13.41
N ASN A 37 -20.75 10.67 -14.39
CA ASN A 37 -19.68 10.71 -15.38
C ASN A 37 -18.41 11.37 -14.79
N ASP A 38 -17.27 11.16 -15.45
CA ASP A 38 -15.97 11.66 -14.97
C ASP A 38 -15.96 13.18 -14.81
N ASN A 39 -16.62 13.93 -15.69
CA ASN A 39 -16.72 15.38 -15.56
C ASN A 39 -17.44 15.78 -14.27
N THR A 40 -18.52 15.10 -13.89
CA THR A 40 -19.23 15.36 -12.64
C THR A 40 -18.39 14.96 -11.42
N VAL A 41 -17.70 13.83 -11.50
CA VAL A 41 -16.86 13.33 -10.40
C VAL A 41 -15.69 14.26 -10.14
N TYR A 42 -14.93 14.62 -11.14
CA TYR A 42 -13.69 15.37 -10.96
C TYR A 42 -13.85 16.89 -10.95
N ASN A 43 -15.04 17.42 -11.25
CA ASN A 43 -15.40 18.82 -10.98
C ASN A 43 -16.18 18.99 -9.65
N SER A 44 -16.03 18.05 -8.73
CA SER A 44 -16.54 18.12 -7.35
C SER A 44 -15.46 17.61 -6.40
N THR A 45 -15.03 18.45 -5.45
CA THR A 45 -14.07 18.06 -4.41
C THR A 45 -14.58 16.90 -3.56
N TYR A 46 -15.90 16.82 -3.34
CA TYR A 46 -16.53 15.71 -2.62
C TYR A 46 -16.38 14.37 -3.36
N TYR A 47 -16.79 14.32 -4.62
CA TYR A 47 -16.71 13.07 -5.40
C TYR A 47 -15.26 12.68 -5.73
N THR A 48 -14.40 13.64 -6.01
CA THR A 48 -12.95 13.37 -6.17
C THR A 48 -12.36 12.80 -4.88
N GLY A 49 -12.74 13.32 -3.72
CA GLY A 49 -12.32 12.77 -2.43
C GLY A 49 -12.74 11.31 -2.23
N LEU A 50 -13.92 10.91 -2.70
CA LEU A 50 -14.35 9.51 -2.67
C LEU A 50 -13.48 8.61 -3.57
N ARG A 51 -13.00 9.14 -4.71
CA ARG A 51 -12.04 8.41 -5.57
C ARG A 51 -10.70 8.22 -4.89
N VAL A 52 -10.18 9.24 -4.20
CA VAL A 52 -8.95 9.14 -3.40
C VAL A 52 -9.15 8.15 -2.25
N ASN A 53 -10.28 8.21 -1.55
CA ASN A 53 -10.61 7.27 -0.46
C ASN A 53 -10.70 5.81 -0.96
N LYS A 54 -11.12 5.58 -2.21
CA LYS A 54 -11.10 4.24 -2.82
C LYS A 54 -9.67 3.67 -2.89
N ILE A 55 -8.67 4.51 -3.18
CA ILE A 55 -7.26 4.10 -3.20
C ILE A 55 -6.80 3.68 -1.80
N TYR A 56 -7.11 4.48 -0.77
CA TYR A 56 -6.86 4.09 0.63
C TYR A 56 -7.59 2.79 1.00
N GLY A 57 -8.85 2.64 0.58
CA GLY A 57 -9.62 1.41 0.79
C GLY A 57 -8.97 0.17 0.15
N GLY A 58 -8.29 0.34 -0.98
CA GLY A 58 -7.50 -0.72 -1.61
C GLY A 58 -6.32 -1.17 -0.74
N LEU A 59 -5.68 -0.25 0.01
CA LEU A 59 -4.59 -0.59 0.92
C LEU A 59 -5.08 -1.45 2.10
N ALA A 60 -6.31 -1.25 2.55
CA ALA A 60 -6.88 -1.93 3.71
C ALA A 60 -7.47 -3.32 3.39
N GLN A 61 -7.25 -3.86 2.19
CA GLN A 61 -7.73 -5.18 1.79
C GLN A 61 -6.81 -6.30 2.28
N ASP A 62 -7.37 -7.51 2.51
CA ASP A 62 -6.59 -8.68 2.93
C ASP A 62 -5.49 -9.03 1.93
N GLN A 63 -5.76 -8.85 0.63
CA GLN A 63 -4.78 -9.10 -0.43
C GLN A 63 -3.61 -8.11 -0.44
N THR A 64 -3.67 -7.04 0.37
CA THR A 64 -2.63 -6.03 0.49
C THR A 64 -2.11 -5.91 1.93
N TYR A 65 -2.21 -4.73 2.58
CA TYR A 65 -1.59 -4.48 3.88
C TYR A 65 -2.37 -5.06 5.06
N SER A 66 -3.62 -5.46 4.87
CA SER A 66 -4.41 -6.06 5.94
C SER A 66 -3.97 -7.49 6.29
N GLN A 67 -3.38 -8.24 5.36
CA GLN A 67 -2.90 -9.60 5.62
C GLN A 67 -1.68 -10.00 4.76
N TYR A 68 -1.77 -9.93 3.41
CA TYR A 68 -0.77 -10.59 2.55
C TYR A 68 0.60 -9.92 2.64
N ILE A 69 0.69 -8.61 2.59
CA ILE A 69 1.97 -7.90 2.66
C ILE A 69 2.69 -8.19 3.99
N PRO A 70 2.08 -8.02 5.16
CA PRO A 70 2.74 -8.35 6.43
C PRO A 70 3.20 -9.78 6.53
N ILE A 71 2.38 -10.75 6.11
CA ILE A 71 2.68 -12.17 6.23
C ILE A 71 3.72 -12.61 5.20
N ILE A 72 3.56 -12.23 3.94
CA ILE A 72 4.45 -12.67 2.86
C ILE A 72 5.82 -12.02 3.02
N TRP A 73 5.86 -10.75 3.40
CA TRP A 73 7.09 -9.98 3.47
C TRP A 73 7.90 -10.22 4.74
N GLY A 74 7.25 -10.13 5.91
CA GLY A 74 7.92 -10.29 7.20
C GLY A 74 8.55 -11.67 7.38
N LEU A 75 8.00 -12.69 6.73
CA LEU A 75 8.46 -14.07 6.88
C LEU A 75 9.81 -14.40 6.21
N ASN A 76 10.40 -13.46 5.51
CA ASN A 76 11.70 -13.65 4.83
C ASN A 76 12.88 -13.06 5.62
N SER A 77 12.72 -12.88 6.93
CA SER A 77 13.79 -12.38 7.80
C SER A 77 14.17 -13.41 8.86
N ASP A 78 15.26 -13.14 9.57
CA ASP A 78 15.71 -13.91 10.72
C ASP A 78 14.99 -13.52 12.03
N CYS A 79 14.08 -12.55 11.96
CA CYS A 79 13.31 -12.04 13.10
C CYS A 79 11.94 -12.70 13.25
N GLU A 80 11.30 -13.09 12.14
CA GLU A 80 9.93 -13.60 12.10
C GLU A 80 9.86 -15.05 11.62
N LEU A 81 8.79 -15.72 12.03
CA LEU A 81 8.43 -17.05 11.56
C LEU A 81 6.91 -17.23 11.54
N VAL A 82 6.45 -18.14 10.71
CA VAL A 82 5.05 -18.58 10.68
C VAL A 82 4.88 -19.87 11.48
N ASP A 83 3.66 -20.21 11.83
CA ASP A 83 3.28 -21.41 12.59
C ASP A 83 4.21 -22.61 12.42
N GLY A 84 4.85 -22.97 13.51
CA GLY A 84 5.79 -24.07 13.58
C GLY A 84 7.19 -23.74 13.07
N LEU A 85 8.12 -24.63 13.37
CA LEU A 85 9.49 -24.55 12.92
C LEU A 85 9.80 -25.67 11.95
N GLY A 86 10.80 -25.39 11.16
CA GLY A 86 11.42 -26.35 10.28
C GLY A 86 11.08 -26.09 8.83
N ALA A 87 12.09 -26.38 8.02
CA ALA A 87 11.96 -26.40 6.59
C ALA A 87 10.92 -27.47 6.23
N ASP A 88 9.88 -27.07 5.53
CA ASP A 88 9.05 -27.97 4.76
C ASP A 88 9.50 -27.79 3.31
N ALA A 89 10.49 -28.57 2.92
CA ALA A 89 11.15 -28.44 1.62
C ALA A 89 10.19 -28.72 0.45
N ASP A 90 9.12 -29.44 0.71
CA ASP A 90 8.13 -29.80 -0.31
C ASP A 90 6.99 -28.79 -0.40
N ASN A 91 6.87 -27.88 0.58
CA ASN A 91 5.80 -26.88 0.61
C ASN A 91 6.24 -25.58 -0.07
N THR A 92 5.90 -25.45 -1.34
CA THR A 92 6.27 -24.30 -2.18
C THR A 92 5.15 -23.29 -2.38
N THR A 93 3.95 -23.58 -1.84
CA THR A 93 2.74 -22.76 -2.05
C THR A 93 2.06 -22.37 -0.74
N SER A 94 2.86 -21.92 0.23
CA SER A 94 2.39 -21.45 1.54
C SER A 94 3.33 -20.41 2.13
N GLU A 95 2.90 -19.80 3.22
CA GLU A 95 3.73 -18.87 3.98
C GLU A 95 5.00 -19.55 4.52
N ARG A 96 4.91 -20.82 4.89
CA ARG A 96 6.08 -21.59 5.34
C ARG A 96 7.09 -21.81 4.21
N GLY A 97 6.62 -22.11 3.00
CA GLY A 97 7.47 -22.18 1.83
C GLY A 97 8.17 -20.86 1.57
N ASN A 98 7.44 -19.75 1.67
CA ASN A 98 8.01 -18.42 1.53
C ASN A 98 9.04 -18.10 2.62
N MET A 99 8.75 -18.41 3.88
CA MET A 99 9.68 -18.24 5.01
C MET A 99 11.00 -19.00 4.79
N ASN A 100 10.95 -20.16 4.14
CA ASN A 100 12.12 -20.96 3.83
C ASN A 100 12.77 -20.63 2.48
N TYR A 101 12.41 -19.51 1.85
CA TYR A 101 12.89 -19.10 0.52
C TYR A 101 12.59 -20.12 -0.59
N ASN A 102 11.50 -20.86 -0.46
CA ASN A 102 11.08 -21.92 -1.37
C ASN A 102 9.70 -21.66 -2.00
N ALA A 103 9.26 -20.42 -2.04
CA ALA A 103 7.98 -20.08 -2.64
C ALA A 103 7.99 -20.30 -4.15
N SER A 104 6.96 -21.00 -4.64
CA SER A 104 6.74 -21.17 -6.07
C SER A 104 5.99 -19.99 -6.66
N PRO A 105 6.28 -19.58 -7.91
CA PRO A 105 5.44 -18.62 -8.65
C PRO A 105 3.98 -19.06 -8.80
N SER A 106 3.69 -20.37 -8.65
CA SER A 106 2.33 -20.90 -8.68
C SER A 106 1.54 -20.67 -7.37
N TRP A 107 2.14 -20.12 -6.34
CA TRP A 107 1.42 -19.80 -5.11
C TRP A 107 0.38 -18.71 -5.34
N GLY A 108 -0.91 -19.08 -5.26
CA GLY A 108 -2.03 -18.21 -5.61
C GLY A 108 -2.11 -16.90 -4.83
N ASN A 109 -1.52 -16.82 -3.62
CA ASN A 109 -1.48 -15.58 -2.87
C ASN A 109 -0.56 -14.52 -3.51
N LEU A 110 0.51 -14.95 -4.20
CA LEU A 110 1.35 -14.01 -4.95
C LEU A 110 0.58 -13.37 -6.10
N ALA A 111 -0.21 -14.16 -6.85
CA ALA A 111 -1.05 -13.65 -7.93
C ALA A 111 -2.11 -12.69 -7.41
N LYS A 112 -2.81 -13.05 -6.32
CA LYS A 112 -3.83 -12.18 -5.70
C LYS A 112 -3.25 -10.86 -5.19
N LEU A 113 -2.06 -10.90 -4.60
CA LEU A 113 -1.34 -9.70 -4.18
C LEU A 113 -1.00 -8.80 -5.37
N TRP A 114 -0.43 -9.40 -6.43
CA TRP A 114 -0.11 -8.69 -7.67
C TRP A 114 -1.34 -8.01 -8.27
N ASP A 115 -2.43 -8.75 -8.45
CA ASP A 115 -3.67 -8.23 -9.04
C ASP A 115 -4.26 -7.09 -8.20
N ALA A 116 -4.26 -7.23 -6.87
CA ALA A 116 -4.76 -6.19 -5.98
C ALA A 116 -3.90 -4.91 -6.05
N MET A 117 -2.58 -5.03 -6.08
CA MET A 117 -1.67 -3.88 -6.18
C MET A 117 -1.84 -3.15 -7.53
N TYR A 118 -1.95 -3.88 -8.64
CA TYR A 118 -2.22 -3.26 -9.95
C TYR A 118 -3.63 -2.68 -10.05
N GLY A 119 -4.61 -3.24 -9.35
CA GLY A 119 -5.95 -2.65 -9.20
C GLY A 119 -5.90 -1.27 -8.52
N ILE A 120 -5.10 -1.12 -7.47
CA ILE A 120 -4.89 0.18 -6.80
C ILE A 120 -4.17 1.16 -7.71
N ILE A 121 -3.17 0.71 -8.48
CA ILE A 121 -2.46 1.54 -9.46
C ILE A 121 -3.43 2.05 -10.54
N GLU A 122 -4.33 1.19 -11.03
CA GLU A 122 -5.36 1.59 -11.99
C GLU A 122 -6.27 2.68 -11.41
N ASP A 123 -6.76 2.49 -10.19
CA ASP A 123 -7.58 3.51 -9.50
C ASP A 123 -6.81 4.83 -9.31
N ALA A 124 -5.52 4.77 -9.01
CA ALA A 124 -4.66 5.95 -8.90
C ALA A 124 -4.47 6.66 -10.25
N ASN A 125 -4.24 5.90 -11.33
CA ASN A 125 -4.08 6.46 -12.67
C ASN A 125 -5.36 7.14 -13.15
N LEU A 126 -6.53 6.49 -13.00
CA LEU A 126 -7.84 7.08 -13.30
C LEU A 126 -8.08 8.37 -12.50
N THR A 127 -7.72 8.36 -11.22
CA THR A 127 -7.88 9.53 -10.34
C THR A 127 -6.96 10.67 -10.78
N LEU A 128 -5.70 10.40 -11.12
CA LEU A 128 -4.76 11.42 -11.61
C LEU A 128 -5.19 12.00 -12.95
N GLU A 129 -5.66 11.18 -13.89
CA GLU A 129 -6.18 11.64 -15.17
C GLU A 129 -7.37 12.58 -14.97
N GLY A 130 -8.34 12.15 -14.15
CA GLY A 130 -9.51 12.96 -13.83
C GLY A 130 -9.18 14.26 -13.12
N ILE A 131 -8.29 14.25 -12.12
CA ILE A 131 -7.85 15.48 -11.45
C ILE A 131 -7.14 16.41 -12.44
N ASN A 132 -6.26 15.89 -13.28
CA ASN A 132 -5.53 16.70 -14.25
C ASN A 132 -6.43 17.36 -15.31
N SER A 133 -7.58 16.75 -15.62
CA SER A 133 -8.59 17.29 -16.55
C SER A 133 -9.60 18.23 -15.87
N SER A 134 -9.60 18.30 -14.53
CA SER A 134 -10.57 19.07 -13.76
C SER A 134 -10.36 20.58 -13.87
N SER A 135 -11.44 21.33 -14.10
CA SER A 135 -11.43 22.79 -14.05
C SER A 135 -11.13 23.33 -12.64
N LEU A 136 -11.39 22.53 -11.59
CA LEU A 136 -11.11 22.91 -10.21
C LEU A 136 -9.62 23.04 -9.90
N LEU A 137 -8.76 22.33 -10.65
CA LEU A 137 -7.30 22.39 -10.43
C LEU A 137 -6.71 23.78 -10.75
N THR A 138 -7.45 24.61 -11.48
CA THR A 138 -7.06 25.99 -11.85
C THR A 138 -8.07 27.04 -11.42
N SER A 139 -9.06 26.67 -10.57
CA SER A 139 -10.16 27.57 -10.18
C SER A 139 -9.78 28.68 -9.19
N GLY A 140 -8.63 28.52 -8.54
CA GLY A 140 -8.26 29.38 -7.40
C GLY A 140 -8.93 28.98 -6.09
N GLY A 141 -8.45 29.54 -4.99
CA GLY A 141 -9.05 29.37 -3.68
C GLY A 141 -8.93 27.99 -3.03
N SER A 142 -9.92 27.61 -2.23
CA SER A 142 -9.90 26.38 -1.43
C SER A 142 -10.12 25.11 -2.26
N GLU A 143 -10.90 25.18 -3.33
CA GLU A 143 -11.17 24.02 -4.18
C GLU A 143 -9.92 23.59 -4.93
N GLN A 144 -9.17 24.54 -5.50
CA GLN A 144 -7.88 24.24 -6.11
C GLN A 144 -6.92 23.58 -5.12
N LYS A 145 -6.75 24.14 -3.93
CA LYS A 145 -5.89 23.58 -2.88
C LYS A 145 -6.30 22.15 -2.49
N THR A 146 -7.60 21.88 -2.46
CA THR A 146 -8.12 20.54 -2.18
C THR A 146 -7.79 19.58 -3.30
N MET A 147 -7.94 20.01 -4.57
CA MET A 147 -7.58 19.18 -5.73
C MET A 147 -6.07 18.94 -5.83
N GLU A 148 -5.26 19.94 -5.55
CA GLU A 148 -3.80 19.82 -5.46
C GLU A 148 -3.40 18.80 -4.39
N ARG A 149 -4.01 18.86 -3.21
CA ARG A 149 -3.80 17.88 -2.15
C ARG A 149 -4.18 16.47 -2.60
N TYR A 150 -5.37 16.26 -3.19
CA TYR A 150 -5.79 14.97 -3.72
C TYR A 150 -4.83 14.42 -4.78
N LYS A 151 -4.30 15.29 -5.63
CA LYS A 151 -3.26 14.91 -6.58
C LYS A 151 -2.00 14.44 -5.86
N GLY A 152 -1.55 15.18 -4.86
CA GLY A 152 -0.38 14.83 -4.04
C GLY A 152 -0.55 13.50 -3.31
N GLU A 153 -1.71 13.27 -2.68
CA GLU A 153 -2.04 12.00 -2.03
C GLU A 153 -2.00 10.83 -3.02
N THR A 154 -2.65 11.00 -4.17
CA THR A 154 -2.69 9.95 -5.20
C THR A 154 -1.31 9.60 -5.75
N LEU A 155 -0.44 10.60 -5.98
CA LEU A 155 0.95 10.38 -6.39
C LEU A 155 1.74 9.61 -5.33
N ALA A 156 1.61 9.99 -4.06
CA ALA A 156 2.32 9.35 -2.96
C ALA A 156 1.87 7.90 -2.75
N LEU A 157 0.56 7.64 -2.82
CA LEU A 157 0.00 6.29 -2.68
C LEU A 157 0.40 5.39 -3.86
N ARG A 158 0.35 5.90 -5.10
CA ARG A 158 0.82 5.17 -6.28
C ARG A 158 2.30 4.82 -6.16
N ALA A 159 3.11 5.78 -5.70
CA ALA A 159 4.54 5.56 -5.46
C ALA A 159 4.79 4.48 -4.40
N MET A 160 4.03 4.47 -3.30
CA MET A 160 4.11 3.45 -2.26
C MET A 160 3.87 2.04 -2.83
N ILE A 161 2.78 1.86 -3.60
CA ILE A 161 2.43 0.56 -4.17
C ILE A 161 3.49 0.09 -5.17
N TYR A 162 3.97 0.95 -6.05
CA TYR A 162 5.05 0.58 -6.96
C TYR A 162 6.36 0.26 -6.25
N PHE A 163 6.68 1.00 -5.19
CA PHE A 163 7.87 0.71 -4.40
C PHE A 163 7.80 -0.68 -3.79
N ASP A 164 6.64 -1.07 -3.28
CA ASP A 164 6.44 -2.41 -2.74
C ASP A 164 6.44 -3.48 -3.83
N LEU A 165 5.83 -3.24 -5.00
CA LEU A 165 5.95 -4.15 -6.15
C LEU A 165 7.41 -4.40 -6.55
N VAL A 166 8.22 -3.33 -6.62
CA VAL A 166 9.66 -3.45 -6.93
C VAL A 166 10.40 -4.25 -5.87
N ARG A 167 10.09 -4.02 -4.60
CA ARG A 167 10.71 -4.75 -3.48
C ARG A 167 10.37 -6.23 -3.48
N PHE A 168 9.14 -6.60 -3.90
CA PHE A 168 8.69 -7.98 -3.99
C PHE A 168 9.15 -8.69 -5.26
N PHE A 169 8.96 -8.05 -6.41
CA PHE A 169 9.03 -8.71 -7.71
C PHE A 169 10.19 -8.21 -8.58
N GLY A 170 10.88 -7.16 -8.17
CA GLY A 170 11.98 -6.58 -8.94
C GLY A 170 11.51 -5.72 -10.11
N ASP A 171 11.89 -6.10 -11.32
CA ASP A 171 11.46 -5.43 -12.54
C ASP A 171 10.00 -5.80 -12.83
N VAL A 172 9.14 -4.78 -12.94
CA VAL A 172 7.69 -4.95 -13.13
C VAL A 172 7.18 -4.03 -14.22
N PRO A 173 6.00 -4.27 -14.81
CA PRO A 173 5.40 -3.33 -15.74
C PRO A 173 5.13 -1.97 -15.10
N LEU A 174 5.63 -0.89 -15.69
CA LEU A 174 5.36 0.48 -15.24
C LEU A 174 4.19 1.06 -16.05
N LYS A 175 3.02 1.13 -15.42
CA LYS A 175 1.80 1.66 -15.99
C LYS A 175 1.43 2.97 -15.30
N LEU A 176 1.58 4.10 -16.00
CA LEU A 176 1.32 5.43 -15.46
C LEU A 176 0.04 6.08 -16.00
N GLU A 177 -0.63 5.39 -16.90
CA GLU A 177 -1.89 5.80 -17.52
C GLU A 177 -2.98 4.76 -17.28
N PRO A 178 -4.26 5.14 -17.26
CA PRO A 178 -5.36 4.20 -17.15
C PRO A 178 -5.37 3.19 -18.30
N SER A 179 -6.04 2.07 -18.08
CA SER A 179 -6.30 1.07 -19.12
C SER A 179 -7.11 1.67 -20.24
N GLN A 180 -6.65 1.48 -21.48
CA GLN A 180 -7.36 1.97 -22.65
C GLN A 180 -8.38 0.92 -23.15
N ALA A 181 -9.55 1.38 -23.62
CA ALA A 181 -10.61 0.51 -24.08
C ALA A 181 -10.20 -0.35 -25.29
N ASP A 182 -9.26 0.10 -26.10
CA ASP A 182 -8.69 -0.62 -27.24
C ASP A 182 -7.56 -1.59 -26.86
N LEU A 183 -7.27 -1.71 -25.55
CA LEU A 183 -6.20 -2.55 -25.00
C LEU A 183 -4.79 -2.18 -25.47
N SER A 184 -4.57 -0.99 -26.03
CA SER A 184 -3.27 -0.55 -26.58
C SER A 184 -2.16 -0.53 -25.51
N ASN A 185 -2.52 -0.36 -24.23
CA ASN A 185 -1.60 -0.36 -23.09
C ASN A 185 -1.82 -1.53 -22.12
N ALA A 186 -2.45 -2.63 -22.58
CA ALA A 186 -2.72 -3.80 -21.72
C ALA A 186 -1.51 -4.74 -21.59
N TYR A 187 -0.64 -4.78 -22.61
CA TYR A 187 0.49 -5.72 -22.67
C TYR A 187 1.82 -4.99 -22.52
N LEU A 188 2.08 -4.51 -21.31
CA LEU A 188 3.34 -3.85 -20.98
C LEU A 188 4.41 -4.87 -20.62
N HIS A 189 5.61 -4.69 -21.15
CA HIS A 189 6.78 -5.41 -20.69
C HIS A 189 7.22 -4.89 -19.30
N LYS A 190 7.96 -5.72 -18.56
CA LYS A 190 8.60 -5.26 -17.33
C LYS A 190 9.58 -4.14 -17.62
N THR A 191 9.60 -3.17 -16.76
CA THR A 191 10.51 -2.02 -16.77
C THR A 191 11.60 -2.25 -15.73
N ASP A 192 12.82 -1.87 -16.04
CA ASP A 192 13.94 -1.91 -15.09
C ASP A 192 13.56 -1.15 -13.81
N ARG A 193 13.77 -1.79 -12.66
CA ARG A 193 13.43 -1.24 -11.34
C ARG A 193 14.05 0.13 -11.06
N ASP A 194 15.23 0.40 -11.61
CA ASP A 194 15.89 1.69 -11.42
C ASP A 194 15.11 2.81 -12.11
N VAL A 195 14.58 2.54 -13.31
CA VAL A 195 13.71 3.48 -14.04
C VAL A 195 12.41 3.71 -13.26
N ILE A 196 11.84 2.64 -12.71
CA ILE A 196 10.65 2.75 -11.87
C ILE A 196 10.95 3.64 -10.66
N LEU A 197 11.98 3.32 -9.86
CA LEU A 197 12.32 4.07 -8.65
C LEU A 197 12.65 5.53 -8.97
N ASP A 198 13.35 5.81 -10.06
CA ASP A 198 13.65 7.17 -10.51
C ASP A 198 12.36 7.93 -10.86
N THR A 199 11.37 7.28 -11.51
CA THR A 199 10.05 7.84 -11.79
C THR A 199 9.27 8.13 -10.50
N LEU A 200 9.27 7.20 -9.54
CA LEU A 200 8.59 7.41 -8.26
C LEU A 200 9.17 8.58 -7.48
N MET A 201 10.49 8.80 -7.55
CA MET A 201 11.12 9.98 -6.92
C MET A 201 10.66 11.28 -7.56
N VAL A 202 10.38 11.32 -8.87
CA VAL A 202 9.77 12.49 -9.53
C VAL A 202 8.33 12.71 -9.05
N ASP A 203 7.51 11.66 -9.01
CA ASP A 203 6.14 11.75 -8.49
C ASP A 203 6.11 12.27 -7.04
N LEU A 204 7.02 11.79 -6.20
CA LEU A 204 7.09 12.19 -4.80
C LEU A 204 7.63 13.62 -4.60
N LYS A 205 8.51 14.11 -5.46
CA LYS A 205 8.90 15.54 -5.45
C LYS A 205 7.69 16.42 -5.73
N ASN A 206 6.86 16.04 -6.70
CA ASN A 206 5.61 16.74 -6.98
C ASN A 206 4.63 16.64 -5.80
N ALA A 207 4.51 15.47 -5.18
CA ALA A 207 3.66 15.29 -4.01
C ALA A 207 4.09 16.17 -2.82
N VAL A 208 5.39 16.30 -2.57
CA VAL A 208 5.94 17.19 -1.51
C VAL A 208 5.49 18.64 -1.70
N GLU A 209 5.44 19.15 -2.94
CA GLU A 209 4.99 20.52 -3.21
C GLU A 209 3.47 20.71 -2.98
N LEU A 210 2.68 19.65 -3.23
CA LEU A 210 1.23 19.70 -3.20
C LEU A 210 0.61 19.40 -1.83
N LEU A 211 1.32 18.63 -0.99
CA LEU A 211 0.78 18.12 0.27
C LEU A 211 1.05 19.08 1.45
N PRO A 212 0.09 19.20 2.39
CA PRO A 212 0.32 19.83 3.67
C PRO A 212 1.03 18.86 4.64
N TRP A 213 1.62 19.41 5.70
CA TRP A 213 2.06 18.62 6.86
C TRP A 213 0.85 18.10 7.65
N ALA A 214 1.06 17.09 8.49
CA ALA A 214 0.02 16.62 9.39
C ALA A 214 -0.45 17.80 10.29
N ASP A 215 -1.76 17.90 10.47
CA ASP A 215 -2.47 18.94 11.23
C ASP A 215 -2.28 20.39 10.74
N GLU A 216 -1.58 20.62 9.63
CA GLU A 216 -1.51 21.94 8.97
C GLU A 216 -2.88 22.37 8.42
N VAL A 217 -3.67 21.40 7.99
CA VAL A 217 -5.06 21.58 7.56
C VAL A 217 -5.96 20.80 8.52
N SER A 218 -7.03 21.44 8.98
CA SER A 218 -7.97 20.81 9.93
C SER A 218 -8.49 19.46 9.42
N GLY A 219 -8.32 18.40 10.24
CA GLY A 219 -8.74 17.04 9.93
C GLY A 219 -7.80 16.28 8.98
N TYR A 220 -6.67 16.86 8.61
CA TYR A 220 -5.67 16.21 7.77
C TYR A 220 -4.53 15.67 8.62
N THR A 221 -4.70 14.45 9.09
CA THR A 221 -3.84 13.77 10.06
C THR A 221 -2.83 12.83 9.38
N THR A 222 -2.04 12.10 10.17
CA THR A 222 -1.14 11.04 9.70
C THR A 222 -1.87 9.82 9.08
N GLU A 223 -3.19 9.79 9.13
CA GLU A 223 -4.00 8.81 8.40
C GLU A 223 -4.11 9.12 6.89
N HIS A 224 -3.58 10.27 6.49
CA HIS A 224 -3.42 10.66 5.09
C HIS A 224 -1.95 10.65 4.67
N ALA A 225 -1.70 10.54 3.36
CA ALA A 225 -0.38 10.74 2.79
C ALA A 225 0.00 12.23 2.87
N THR A 226 0.64 12.62 3.97
CA THR A 226 1.07 14.00 4.26
C THR A 226 2.38 14.35 3.56
N LYS A 227 2.76 15.64 3.61
CA LYS A 227 4.09 16.10 3.18
C LYS A 227 5.21 15.34 3.89
N GLY A 228 5.07 15.10 5.19
CA GLY A 228 6.00 14.29 5.97
C GLY A 228 6.18 12.89 5.42
N TYR A 229 5.06 12.24 5.05
CA TYR A 229 5.09 10.93 4.43
C TYR A 229 5.75 10.94 3.05
N ALA A 230 5.43 11.92 2.20
CA ALA A 230 6.05 12.04 0.87
C ALA A 230 7.58 12.23 0.97
N HIS A 231 8.06 13.04 1.90
CA HIS A 231 9.49 13.18 2.20
C HIS A 231 10.12 11.87 2.66
N ALA A 232 9.50 11.17 3.60
CA ALA A 232 10.01 9.92 4.15
C ALA A 232 10.08 8.81 3.09
N LEU A 233 9.01 8.67 2.29
CA LEU A 233 8.94 7.68 1.22
C LEU A 233 9.98 7.98 0.12
N LEU A 234 10.14 9.24 -0.28
CA LEU A 234 11.14 9.64 -1.26
C LEU A 234 12.56 9.30 -0.78
N ALA A 235 12.87 9.61 0.48
CA ALA A 235 14.17 9.28 1.05
C ALA A 235 14.41 7.76 1.10
N ASN A 236 13.40 6.98 1.46
CA ASN A 236 13.49 5.52 1.48
C ASN A 236 13.71 4.93 0.07
N ILE A 237 12.99 5.44 -0.93
CA ILE A 237 13.19 5.04 -2.33
C ILE A 237 14.59 5.40 -2.82
N ALA A 238 15.07 6.60 -2.51
CA ALA A 238 16.42 7.05 -2.90
C ALA A 238 17.52 6.17 -2.27
N MET A 239 17.40 5.83 -0.99
CA MET A 239 18.33 4.92 -0.32
C MET A 239 18.27 3.50 -0.89
N THR A 240 17.08 2.99 -1.19
CA THR A 240 16.89 1.68 -1.83
C THR A 240 17.51 1.67 -3.23
N ARG A 241 17.29 2.73 -4.01
CA ARG A 241 17.86 2.91 -5.35
C ARG A 241 19.40 2.95 -5.35
N ALA A 242 19.99 3.43 -4.25
CA ALA A 242 21.44 3.45 -4.03
C ALA A 242 22.00 2.10 -3.54
N GLY A 243 21.14 1.20 -3.07
CA GLY A 243 21.53 -0.05 -2.41
C GLY A 243 21.88 -1.19 -3.35
N TRP A 244 22.35 -2.30 -2.74
CA TRP A 244 22.58 -3.55 -3.40
C TRP A 244 21.27 -4.25 -3.74
N VAL A 245 21.14 -4.72 -4.98
CA VAL A 245 20.00 -5.54 -5.42
C VAL A 245 20.46 -6.67 -6.32
N ILE A 246 19.77 -7.81 -6.27
CA ILE A 246 19.93 -8.92 -7.21
C ILE A 246 19.23 -8.51 -8.51
N ARG A 247 19.94 -8.67 -9.63
CA ARG A 247 19.43 -8.31 -10.96
C ARG A 247 19.29 -9.55 -11.83
N GLU A 248 18.36 -9.50 -12.76
CA GLU A 248 18.21 -10.56 -13.77
C GLU A 248 19.32 -10.52 -14.82
N GLN A 249 19.88 -9.34 -15.06
CA GLN A 249 21.00 -9.13 -15.97
C GLN A 249 21.94 -8.08 -15.38
N ALA A 250 23.24 -8.26 -15.65
CA ALA A 250 24.24 -7.28 -15.27
C ALA A 250 24.01 -5.94 -15.98
N LYS A 251 24.21 -4.86 -15.25
CA LYS A 251 24.21 -3.48 -15.80
C LYS A 251 25.63 -2.94 -15.87
N ASP A 252 25.97 -2.40 -17.03
CA ASP A 252 27.25 -1.73 -17.24
C ASP A 252 27.38 -0.46 -16.36
N GLY A 253 28.57 -0.21 -15.86
CA GLY A 253 28.85 0.93 -14.98
C GLY A 253 28.39 0.76 -13.55
N TYR A 254 27.80 -0.39 -13.20
CA TYR A 254 27.42 -0.71 -11.82
C TYR A 254 28.54 -1.45 -11.09
N GLU A 255 28.63 -1.22 -9.80
CA GLU A 255 29.49 -2.00 -8.91
C GLU A 255 28.87 -3.34 -8.62
N THR A 256 29.62 -4.42 -8.81
CA THR A 256 29.19 -5.80 -8.54
C THR A 256 29.77 -6.27 -7.20
N ALA A 257 28.96 -6.94 -6.39
CA ALA A 257 29.40 -7.49 -5.10
C ALA A 257 30.42 -8.61 -5.30
N ASP A 258 31.39 -8.72 -4.36
CA ASP A 258 32.45 -9.74 -4.42
C ASP A 258 31.91 -11.18 -4.43
N TYR A 259 30.80 -11.39 -3.70
CA TYR A 259 30.08 -12.67 -3.65
C TYR A 259 28.74 -12.50 -4.34
N THR A 260 28.68 -12.88 -5.60
CA THR A 260 27.48 -12.77 -6.42
C THR A 260 27.28 -14.01 -7.27
N ASP A 261 26.04 -14.39 -7.51
CA ASP A 261 25.72 -15.36 -8.55
C ASP A 261 25.96 -14.70 -9.92
N PRO A 262 26.79 -15.29 -10.79
CA PRO A 262 27.05 -14.74 -12.11
C PRO A 262 25.80 -14.70 -13.01
N THR A 263 24.81 -15.56 -12.75
CA THR A 263 23.53 -15.58 -13.49
C THR A 263 22.60 -14.46 -13.03
N TYR A 264 22.63 -14.15 -11.72
CA TYR A 264 21.80 -13.13 -11.09
C TYR A 264 22.68 -12.18 -10.26
N PRO A 265 23.42 -11.28 -10.91
CA PRO A 265 24.42 -10.48 -10.23
C PRO A 265 23.80 -9.52 -9.21
N THR A 266 24.44 -9.46 -8.04
CA THR A 266 24.13 -8.46 -7.03
C THR A 266 24.90 -7.19 -7.35
N GLN A 267 24.21 -6.11 -7.69
CA GLN A 267 24.82 -4.85 -8.12
C GLN A 267 24.18 -3.63 -7.46
N ARG A 268 24.93 -2.55 -7.40
CA ARG A 268 24.46 -1.20 -7.03
C ARG A 268 25.00 -0.16 -7.99
N PRO A 269 24.42 1.04 -8.05
CA PRO A 269 24.94 2.13 -8.89
C PRO A 269 26.39 2.49 -8.55
N ASP A 270 27.07 3.20 -9.47
CA ASP A 270 28.38 3.77 -9.21
C ASP A 270 28.39 4.76 -8.04
N ALA A 271 29.58 5.07 -7.52
CA ALA A 271 29.74 5.90 -6.34
C ALA A 271 29.17 7.33 -6.50
N ALA A 272 29.28 7.92 -7.68
CA ALA A 272 28.78 9.27 -7.92
C ALA A 272 27.25 9.32 -7.92
N THR A 273 26.60 8.31 -8.50
CA THR A 273 25.15 8.14 -8.47
C THR A 273 24.66 7.89 -7.04
N ARG A 274 25.33 7.02 -6.28
CA ARG A 274 24.97 6.78 -4.87
C ARG A 274 25.08 8.04 -4.02
N THR A 275 26.14 8.84 -4.19
CA THR A 275 26.31 10.10 -3.44
C THR A 275 25.12 11.02 -3.67
N LYS A 276 24.70 11.23 -4.92
CA LYS A 276 23.53 12.07 -5.25
C LYS A 276 22.23 11.54 -4.61
N LEU A 277 22.04 10.22 -4.61
CA LEU A 277 20.86 9.59 -4.00
C LEU A 277 20.86 9.73 -2.47
N TYR A 278 22.01 9.58 -1.83
CA TYR A 278 22.14 9.82 -0.38
C TYR A 278 21.95 11.28 0.00
N GLU A 279 22.50 12.22 -0.78
CA GLU A 279 22.29 13.66 -0.59
C GLU A 279 20.80 14.02 -0.74
N LEU A 280 20.12 13.45 -1.74
CA LEU A 280 18.68 13.60 -1.90
C LEU A 280 17.92 13.07 -0.67
N ALA A 281 18.21 11.86 -0.23
CA ALA A 281 17.58 11.26 0.95
C ALA A 281 17.84 12.12 2.20
N LEU A 282 19.08 12.56 2.42
CA LEU A 282 19.45 13.43 3.54
C LEU A 282 18.67 14.75 3.54
N SER A 283 18.51 15.37 2.38
CA SER A 283 17.75 16.61 2.22
C SER A 283 16.29 16.42 2.68
N HIS A 284 15.63 15.35 2.22
CA HIS A 284 14.24 15.09 2.55
C HIS A 284 14.04 14.65 4.02
N LEU A 285 14.94 13.85 4.57
CA LEU A 285 14.90 13.49 6.00
C LEU A 285 15.16 14.72 6.89
N SER A 286 16.08 15.58 6.49
CA SER A 286 16.37 16.84 7.20
C SER A 286 15.16 17.78 7.20
N ALA A 287 14.39 17.81 6.10
CA ALA A 287 13.16 18.59 6.04
C ALA A 287 12.13 18.17 7.08
N ILE A 288 11.94 16.84 7.30
CA ILE A 288 11.04 16.31 8.33
C ILE A 288 11.51 16.76 9.74
N ILE A 289 12.80 16.59 10.03
CA ILE A 289 13.37 16.95 11.34
C ILE A 289 13.25 18.46 11.58
N THR A 290 13.57 19.27 10.57
CA THR A 290 13.55 20.73 10.66
C THR A 290 12.14 21.27 10.82
N ASN A 291 11.15 20.67 10.15
CA ASN A 291 9.76 21.06 10.30
C ASN A 291 9.26 20.82 11.74
N GLY A 292 9.64 19.71 12.35
CA GLY A 292 9.38 19.40 13.77
C GLY A 292 7.94 18.96 14.07
N THR A 293 7.11 18.69 13.08
CA THR A 293 5.78 18.05 13.27
C THR A 293 5.96 16.63 13.81
N HIS A 294 6.85 15.86 13.19
CA HIS A 294 7.15 14.50 13.60
C HIS A 294 8.31 14.44 14.58
N LYS A 295 8.11 13.77 15.71
CA LYS A 295 9.09 13.61 16.79
C LYS A 295 9.02 12.20 17.33
N LEU A 296 10.11 11.71 17.89
CA LEU A 296 10.06 10.44 18.61
C LEU A 296 9.24 10.59 19.90
N ASN A 297 8.31 9.68 20.13
CA ASN A 297 7.62 9.56 21.40
C ASN A 297 8.66 9.08 22.45
N PRO A 298 8.81 9.77 23.60
CA PRO A 298 9.77 9.37 24.61
C PRO A 298 9.47 8.00 25.25
N SER A 299 8.26 7.47 25.04
CA SER A 299 7.84 6.16 25.51
C SER A 299 7.43 5.26 24.35
N VAL A 300 8.25 4.25 24.04
CA VAL A 300 7.91 3.21 23.05
C VAL A 300 6.64 2.45 23.46
N GLU A 301 6.41 2.25 24.75
CA GLU A 301 5.21 1.59 25.26
C GLU A 301 3.96 2.44 24.96
N ASN A 302 4.03 3.75 25.23
CA ASN A 302 2.91 4.65 24.96
C ASN A 302 2.55 4.72 23.47
N GLN A 303 3.54 4.69 22.59
CA GLN A 303 3.32 4.68 21.15
C GLN A 303 2.46 3.48 20.73
N TRP A 304 2.80 2.28 21.20
CA TRP A 304 2.03 1.08 20.88
C TRP A 304 0.72 0.99 21.65
N TYR A 305 0.64 1.58 22.85
CA TYR A 305 -0.60 1.70 23.60
C TYR A 305 -1.62 2.54 22.81
N LEU A 306 -1.23 3.71 22.30
CA LEU A 306 -2.12 4.56 21.49
C LEU A 306 -2.66 3.81 20.27
N ILE A 307 -1.80 3.08 19.54
CA ILE A 307 -2.23 2.27 18.38
C ILE A 307 -3.26 1.22 18.81
N ASN A 308 -3.02 0.50 19.91
CA ASN A 308 -3.97 -0.49 20.41
C ASN A 308 -5.29 0.14 20.91
N GLN A 309 -5.27 1.41 21.34
CA GLN A 309 -6.45 2.18 21.72
C GLN A 309 -7.15 2.81 20.49
N ARG A 310 -6.60 2.67 19.29
CA ARG A 310 -7.06 3.33 18.06
C ARG A 310 -7.03 4.86 18.18
N GLU A 311 -6.03 5.37 18.86
CA GLU A 311 -5.79 6.80 19.05
C GLU A 311 -4.56 7.23 18.27
N LEU A 312 -4.67 8.37 17.59
CA LEU A 312 -3.52 9.00 16.94
C LEU A 312 -2.61 9.65 17.97
N ASP A 313 -1.30 9.51 17.78
CA ASP A 313 -0.31 10.27 18.56
C ASP A 313 -0.29 11.74 18.11
N LYS A 314 -1.19 12.55 18.67
CA LYS A 314 -1.32 14.00 18.38
C LYS A 314 -0.21 14.85 19.00
N ASN A 315 0.60 14.28 19.90
CA ASN A 315 1.64 15.03 20.59
C ASN A 315 2.99 14.95 19.88
N TYR A 316 3.30 13.80 19.32
CA TYR A 316 4.60 13.53 18.72
C TYR A 316 4.50 13.21 17.23
N HIS A 317 3.35 12.73 16.75
CA HIS A 317 3.18 12.24 15.36
C HIS A 317 4.35 11.32 14.96
N GLU A 318 4.77 10.41 15.85
CA GLU A 318 5.89 9.52 15.58
C GLU A 318 5.62 8.64 14.36
N ASN A 319 4.39 8.14 14.22
CA ASN A 319 3.94 7.53 12.99
C ASN A 319 3.76 8.62 11.93
N ILE A 320 4.54 8.52 10.88
CA ILE A 320 4.49 9.49 9.76
C ILE A 320 3.29 9.20 8.84
N PHE A 321 2.88 7.93 8.78
CA PHE A 321 1.71 7.48 8.04
C PHE A 321 1.08 6.28 8.74
N GLU A 322 -0.24 6.30 8.90
CA GLU A 322 -1.04 5.22 9.49
C GLU A 322 -2.20 4.87 8.57
N MET A 323 -2.45 3.59 8.38
CA MET A 323 -3.65 3.12 7.68
C MET A 323 -4.73 2.78 8.69
N PRO A 324 -5.78 3.59 8.83
CA PRO A 324 -6.87 3.28 9.74
C PRO A 324 -7.68 2.11 9.20
N MET A 325 -8.00 1.17 10.07
CA MET A 325 -8.94 0.08 9.79
C MET A 325 -10.29 0.48 10.36
N GLY A 326 -11.33 0.46 9.52
CA GLY A 326 -12.68 0.85 9.94
C GLY A 326 -13.28 -0.12 10.95
N LEU A 327 -14.03 0.41 11.92
CA LEU A 327 -14.79 -0.42 12.84
C LEU A 327 -15.82 -1.27 12.09
N GLY A 328 -15.84 -2.58 12.35
CA GLY A 328 -16.74 -3.52 11.67
C GLY A 328 -16.35 -3.86 10.22
N VAL A 329 -15.27 -3.29 9.71
CA VAL A 329 -14.65 -3.69 8.44
C VAL A 329 -13.55 -4.67 8.77
N SER A 330 -13.67 -5.90 8.29
CA SER A 330 -12.72 -6.96 8.63
C SER A 330 -11.30 -6.61 8.14
N SER A 331 -10.33 -6.78 9.04
CA SER A 331 -8.91 -6.81 8.72
C SER A 331 -8.31 -8.03 9.40
N GLU A 332 -7.60 -8.82 8.65
CA GLU A 332 -6.90 -10.00 9.17
C GLU A 332 -5.59 -9.64 9.89
N LEU A 333 -5.15 -8.37 9.87
CA LEU A 333 -3.85 -7.97 10.43
C LEU A 333 -3.76 -8.30 11.93
N GLY A 334 -4.69 -7.81 12.73
CA GLY A 334 -4.69 -8.05 14.17
C GLY A 334 -4.96 -9.52 14.53
N TYR A 335 -5.70 -10.25 13.67
CA TYR A 335 -5.88 -11.69 13.84
C TYR A 335 -4.59 -12.47 13.56
N THR A 336 -3.82 -12.06 12.59
CA THR A 336 -2.61 -12.76 12.13
C THR A 336 -1.36 -12.36 12.89
N VAL A 337 -1.23 -11.06 13.19
CA VAL A 337 -0.05 -10.45 13.81
C VAL A 337 -0.44 -9.95 15.20
N GLY A 338 -0.05 -10.62 16.24
CA GLY A 338 -0.36 -10.20 17.60
C GLY A 338 -0.21 -11.30 18.62
N VAL A 339 -0.53 -10.98 19.86
CA VAL A 339 -0.58 -11.95 20.96
C VAL A 339 -1.71 -12.94 20.67
N ARG A 340 -1.41 -14.24 20.71
CA ARG A 340 -2.41 -15.26 20.46
C ARG A 340 -3.52 -15.23 21.51
N VAL A 341 -4.76 -15.23 21.03
CA VAL A 341 -5.95 -15.39 21.83
C VAL A 341 -6.73 -16.62 21.31
N ASN A 342 -6.92 -17.63 22.13
CA ASN A 342 -7.61 -18.85 21.76
C ASN A 342 -8.84 -19.06 22.64
N GLY A 343 -9.98 -18.76 22.11
CA GLY A 343 -11.28 -18.83 22.79
C GLY A 343 -11.88 -17.44 23.03
N ALA A 344 -13.19 -17.38 22.98
CA ALA A 344 -13.92 -16.16 23.29
C ALA A 344 -13.81 -15.88 24.79
N THR A 345 -13.22 -14.76 25.14
CA THR A 345 -13.25 -14.22 26.49
C THR A 345 -14.06 -12.94 26.47
N THR A 346 -14.97 -12.78 27.42
CA THR A 346 -15.79 -11.57 27.54
C THR A 346 -15.00 -10.36 28.04
N GLU A 347 -13.81 -10.61 28.61
CA GLU A 347 -12.94 -9.58 29.17
C GLU A 347 -12.30 -8.67 28.10
N TYR A 348 -12.03 -9.21 26.91
CA TYR A 348 -11.45 -8.46 25.79
C TYR A 348 -12.44 -8.29 24.62
N GLY A 349 -13.74 -8.27 24.93
CA GLY A 349 -14.81 -8.15 23.96
C GLY A 349 -15.19 -9.45 23.27
N VAL A 350 -16.24 -9.39 22.44
CA VAL A 350 -16.87 -10.56 21.79
C VAL A 350 -15.94 -11.26 20.78
N LYS A 351 -14.80 -10.65 20.46
CA LYS A 351 -13.93 -11.06 19.34
C LYS A 351 -12.50 -11.41 19.78
N GLY A 352 -12.34 -11.88 20.97
CA GLY A 352 -11.04 -12.27 21.52
C GLY A 352 -10.39 -13.47 20.83
N ASN A 353 -10.31 -13.47 19.51
CA ASN A 353 -9.57 -14.47 18.75
C ASN A 353 -8.46 -13.81 17.94
N SER A 354 -7.23 -14.25 18.15
CA SER A 354 -6.08 -13.97 17.32
C SER A 354 -5.30 -15.26 17.12
N SER A 355 -4.96 -15.59 15.90
CA SER A 355 -4.16 -16.78 15.63
C SER A 355 -2.73 -16.63 16.12
N GLY A 356 -2.21 -15.39 16.14
CA GLY A 356 -0.79 -15.15 16.36
C GLY A 356 0.06 -15.95 15.38
N LYS A 357 -0.38 -16.05 14.13
CA LYS A 357 0.26 -16.87 13.10
C LYS A 357 1.68 -16.41 12.84
N MET A 358 1.91 -15.10 12.77
CA MET A 358 3.23 -14.51 12.70
C MET A 358 3.82 -14.44 14.11
N LYS A 359 5.01 -15.01 14.27
CA LYS A 359 5.73 -15.09 15.55
C LYS A 359 7.13 -14.51 15.37
N LEU A 360 7.79 -14.27 16.50
CA LEU A 360 9.17 -13.80 16.56
C LEU A 360 10.12 -14.95 16.88
N THR A 361 11.32 -14.86 16.36
CA THR A 361 12.35 -15.88 16.61
C THR A 361 13.01 -15.71 17.96
N ALA A 362 13.46 -16.81 18.58
CA ALA A 362 14.24 -16.75 19.81
C ALA A 362 15.57 -15.99 19.66
N PRO A 363 16.35 -16.17 18.59
CA PRO A 363 17.52 -15.32 18.36
C PRO A 363 17.22 -13.83 18.36
N PHE A 364 16.12 -13.39 17.77
CA PHE A 364 15.69 -12.00 17.80
C PHE A 364 15.39 -11.53 19.24
N PHE A 365 14.64 -12.32 20.03
CA PHE A 365 14.41 -12.00 21.43
C PHE A 365 15.71 -11.83 22.23
N TYR A 366 16.67 -12.73 22.04
CA TYR A 366 17.95 -12.69 22.77
C TYR A 366 18.94 -11.67 22.21
N SER A 367 18.68 -11.08 21.04
CA SER A 367 19.50 -9.99 20.49
C SER A 367 19.35 -8.67 21.24
N PHE A 368 18.23 -8.49 21.95
CA PHE A 368 18.01 -7.31 22.78
C PHE A 368 18.86 -7.33 24.04
N ASP A 369 19.42 -6.17 24.41
CA ASP A 369 19.96 -6.00 25.74
C ASP A 369 18.86 -6.20 26.80
N LYS A 370 19.20 -6.77 27.94
CA LYS A 370 18.25 -7.03 29.04
C LYS A 370 17.58 -5.77 29.58
N LYS A 371 18.21 -4.60 29.40
CA LYS A 371 17.69 -3.29 29.81
C LYS A 371 16.91 -2.58 28.71
N ASP A 372 16.87 -3.15 27.49
CA ASP A 372 16.13 -2.56 26.37
C ASP A 372 14.63 -2.83 26.54
N LEU A 373 13.90 -1.80 26.92
CA LEU A 373 12.45 -1.87 27.14
C LEU A 373 11.68 -2.29 25.89
N ARG A 374 12.24 -2.07 24.69
CA ARG A 374 11.60 -2.47 23.43
C ARG A 374 11.42 -3.99 23.32
N ARG A 375 12.29 -4.77 23.97
CA ARG A 375 12.19 -6.23 23.97
C ARG A 375 10.84 -6.71 24.49
N ASP A 376 10.46 -6.27 25.69
CA ASP A 376 9.27 -6.77 26.38
C ASP A 376 7.97 -6.19 25.82
N ILE A 377 8.06 -5.06 25.10
CA ILE A 377 6.95 -4.49 24.33
C ILE A 377 6.77 -5.24 23.01
N THR A 378 7.87 -5.59 22.34
CA THR A 378 7.84 -6.24 21.02
C THR A 378 7.58 -7.74 21.11
N CYS A 379 8.13 -8.39 22.14
CA CYS A 379 8.18 -9.86 22.25
C CYS A 379 7.30 -10.31 23.42
N ALA A 380 6.09 -10.75 23.14
CA ALA A 380 5.18 -11.31 24.14
C ALA A 380 5.39 -12.83 24.27
N GLN A 381 5.78 -13.27 25.48
CA GLN A 381 5.91 -14.69 25.85
C GLN A 381 4.65 -15.22 26.53
N VAL A 382 3.49 -14.73 26.17
CA VAL A 382 2.20 -15.06 26.75
C VAL A 382 1.20 -15.32 25.65
N GLN A 383 0.26 -16.22 25.92
CA GLN A 383 -0.97 -16.37 25.15
C GLN A 383 -2.17 -16.31 26.08
N LEU A 384 -3.30 -15.92 25.51
CA LEU A 384 -4.56 -15.82 26.22
C LEU A 384 -5.47 -16.98 25.80
N GLY A 385 -6.22 -17.51 26.73
CA GLY A 385 -7.21 -18.55 26.50
C GLY A 385 -8.40 -18.37 27.42
N ALA A 386 -9.38 -19.27 27.29
CA ALA A 386 -10.50 -19.34 28.22
C ALA A 386 -10.46 -20.67 28.99
N GLU A 387 -10.65 -20.59 30.30
CA GLU A 387 -10.85 -21.74 31.15
C GLU A 387 -12.11 -21.51 32.02
N ASN A 388 -13.11 -22.34 31.87
CA ASN A 388 -14.39 -22.18 32.54
C ASN A 388 -15.10 -20.84 32.32
N GLY A 389 -14.95 -20.27 31.12
CA GLY A 389 -15.54 -18.98 30.75
C GLY A 389 -14.78 -17.73 31.29
N VAL A 390 -13.60 -17.93 31.89
CA VAL A 390 -12.73 -16.85 32.39
C VAL A 390 -11.48 -16.80 31.55
N THR A 391 -11.01 -15.60 31.28
CA THR A 391 -9.73 -15.38 30.59
C THR A 391 -8.58 -15.97 31.42
N LYS A 392 -7.75 -16.75 30.76
CA LYS A 392 -6.53 -17.32 31.34
C LYS A 392 -5.32 -16.89 30.55
N GLU A 393 -4.42 -16.20 31.23
CA GLU A 393 -3.08 -15.95 30.72
C GLU A 393 -2.18 -17.16 30.95
N SER A 394 -1.51 -17.62 29.92
CA SER A 394 -0.55 -18.72 30.00
C SER A 394 0.80 -18.27 29.50
N MET A 395 1.81 -18.33 30.37
CA MET A 395 3.19 -18.09 29.98
C MET A 395 3.70 -19.28 29.16
N LEU A 396 4.39 -18.94 28.07
CA LEU A 396 4.87 -19.97 27.12
C LEU A 396 6.18 -20.62 27.57
N GLY A 397 6.76 -20.14 28.63
CA GLY A 397 7.91 -20.73 29.29
C GLY A 397 9.10 -20.92 28.34
N ASN A 398 9.56 -22.18 28.23
CA ASN A 398 10.72 -22.53 27.43
C ASN A 398 10.39 -22.89 25.97
N THR A 399 9.25 -22.46 25.47
CA THR A 399 8.86 -22.72 24.08
C THR A 399 9.48 -21.67 23.16
N PRO A 400 10.53 -21.99 22.38
CA PRO A 400 11.22 -21.01 21.54
C PRO A 400 10.38 -20.54 20.35
N PHE A 401 9.20 -21.13 20.15
CA PHE A 401 8.28 -20.84 19.06
C PHE A 401 7.04 -20.07 19.49
N GLY A 402 6.92 -19.76 20.77
CA GLY A 402 5.76 -19.10 21.33
C GLY A 402 6.02 -17.64 21.67
N ILE A 403 6.86 -16.95 20.91
CA ILE A 403 7.10 -15.50 21.08
C ILE A 403 6.20 -14.78 20.09
N TYR A 404 5.17 -14.12 20.60
CA TYR A 404 4.21 -13.38 19.77
C TYR A 404 4.60 -11.92 19.63
N VAL A 405 4.01 -11.24 18.64
CA VAL A 405 4.21 -9.81 18.41
C VAL A 405 3.41 -9.02 19.46
N GLY A 406 4.09 -8.61 20.55
CA GLY A 406 3.46 -7.90 21.67
C GLY A 406 3.00 -6.48 21.38
N LYS A 407 3.35 -5.95 20.20
CA LYS A 407 2.88 -4.66 19.70
C LYS A 407 1.38 -4.63 19.44
N TRP A 408 0.78 -5.78 19.08
CA TRP A 408 -0.65 -6.00 18.95
C TRP A 408 -1.12 -6.92 20.07
N ASP A 409 -1.74 -6.33 21.10
CA ASP A 409 -2.06 -7.03 22.32
C ASP A 409 -3.45 -6.62 22.79
N VAL A 410 -4.39 -7.55 22.76
CA VAL A 410 -5.79 -7.31 23.17
C VAL A 410 -5.94 -6.80 24.59
N ARG A 411 -4.96 -7.06 25.48
CA ARG A 411 -4.96 -6.52 26.85
C ARG A 411 -4.74 -5.01 26.91
N LYS A 412 -4.28 -4.40 25.80
CA LYS A 412 -4.03 -2.97 25.66
C LYS A 412 -5.12 -2.27 24.84
N MET A 413 -6.11 -3.03 24.33
CA MET A 413 -7.15 -2.51 23.47
C MET A 413 -8.35 -2.01 24.27
N ASN A 414 -9.16 -1.12 23.69
CA ASN A 414 -10.43 -0.70 24.27
C ASN A 414 -11.44 -1.84 24.20
N GLU A 415 -12.40 -1.87 25.10
CA GLU A 415 -13.51 -2.85 25.11
C GLU A 415 -14.46 -2.70 23.91
N GLU A 416 -14.47 -1.54 23.27
CA GLU A 416 -15.30 -1.25 22.10
C GLU A 416 -14.63 -1.71 20.79
N TRP A 417 -15.02 -2.89 20.36
CA TRP A 417 -14.57 -3.49 19.09
C TRP A 417 -15.69 -3.60 18.10
#